data_4ce90e521efb1ba0cd442f8f4997c72a
#
_entry.id   4ce90e521efb1ba0cd442f8f4997c72a
#
_cell.length_a   1.000
_cell.length_b   1.000
_cell.length_c   1.000
_cell.angle_alpha   90.00
_cell.angle_beta   90.00
_cell.angle_gamma   90.00
#
_symmetry.space_group_name_H-M   'P 1'
#
loop_
_entity.id
_entity.type
_entity.pdbx_description
1 polymer ?
#
loop_
_entity_poly.entity_id
_entity_poly.type
_entity_poly.pdbx_seq_one_letter_code
_entity_poly.pdbx_strand_id
1 'polypeptide(L)'
;MSTSALRSILRPSFAGRVSAYGRRTMATGAAKKEWLAIMPDKANVLEIRKKVKPIHYEGIKPLIASGTLPAGGAIFEKHPVDGEPAQFKGSIVVYSAETAEEVREIIKNDVYATSGVWDLEKVQILPYVAAVREPLTK
;
A
#
# COMPACT_ATOMS: atom_id res chain seq x y z
N MET A 1 82.98 -30.58 18.69
CA MET A 1 82.60 -29.22 18.95
C MET A 1 81.28 -28.99 18.27
N SER A 2 80.20 -29.04 19.02
CA SER A 2 78.85 -29.02 18.46
C SER A 2 78.19 -27.71 18.80
N THR A 3 77.82 -26.95 17.80
CA THR A 3 77.04 -25.72 17.97
C THR A 3 75.60 -26.02 17.63
N SER A 4 74.79 -26.05 18.68
CA SER A 4 73.35 -26.19 18.61
C SER A 4 72.71 -24.88 18.18
N ALA A 5 72.01 -24.89 17.02
CA ALA A 5 71.23 -23.77 16.55
C ALA A 5 69.78 -23.94 17.02
N LEU A 6 69.35 -23.07 17.93
CA LEU A 6 67.95 -22.94 18.33
C LEU A 6 67.15 -22.33 17.19
N ARG A 7 66.23 -23.11 16.60
CA ARG A 7 65.21 -22.60 15.69
C ARG A 7 64.02 -22.03 16.51
N SER A 8 63.92 -20.73 16.46
CA SER A 8 62.76 -20.00 16.96
C SER A 8 61.58 -20.26 16.04
N ILE A 9 60.52 -20.90 16.54
CA ILE A 9 59.28 -21.12 15.82
C ILE A 9 58.39 -19.92 16.05
N LEU A 10 58.30 -19.01 15.08
CA LEU A 10 57.32 -17.96 15.01
C LEU A 10 55.92 -18.58 14.78
N ARG A 11 55.06 -18.47 15.75
CA ARG A 11 53.65 -18.77 15.62
C ARG A 11 52.97 -17.63 14.82
N PRO A 12 52.18 -17.91 13.75
CA PRO A 12 51.42 -16.89 13.13
C PRO A 12 50.24 -16.54 14.04
N SER A 13 50.15 -15.28 14.42
CA SER A 13 49.01 -14.67 15.10
C SER A 13 47.81 -14.73 14.17
N PHE A 14 46.81 -15.52 14.55
CA PHE A 14 45.54 -15.56 13.88
C PHE A 14 44.76 -14.33 14.35
N ALA A 15 44.87 -13.22 13.60
CA ALA A 15 44.02 -12.07 13.80
C ALA A 15 42.61 -12.45 13.29
N GLY A 16 41.77 -12.84 14.23
CA GLY A 16 40.34 -13.05 13.94
C GLY A 16 39.73 -11.79 13.36
N ARG A 17 39.30 -11.88 12.12
CA ARG A 17 38.40 -10.88 11.53
C ARG A 17 37.11 -10.94 12.31
N VAL A 18 36.92 -10.00 13.21
CA VAL A 18 35.58 -9.71 13.78
C VAL A 18 34.76 -9.16 12.61
N SER A 19 33.94 -10.02 12.04
CA SER A 19 32.90 -9.61 11.12
C SER A 19 32.00 -8.62 11.86
N ALA A 20 32.10 -7.36 11.51
CA ALA A 20 31.15 -6.37 11.94
C ALA A 20 29.80 -6.73 11.30
N TYR A 21 29.00 -7.50 11.99
CA TYR A 21 27.58 -7.60 11.69
C TYR A 21 27.03 -6.18 11.84
N GLY A 22 26.89 -5.50 10.72
CA GLY A 22 26.23 -4.22 10.67
C GLY A 22 24.85 -4.39 11.32
N ARG A 23 24.66 -3.75 12.47
CA ARG A 23 23.34 -3.59 13.06
C ARG A 23 22.50 -2.91 12.01
N ARG A 24 21.65 -3.69 11.34
CA ARG A 24 20.57 -3.16 10.55
C ARG A 24 19.73 -2.37 11.54
N THR A 25 19.90 -1.06 11.55
CA THR A 25 18.97 -0.18 12.24
C THR A 25 17.61 -0.42 11.60
N MET A 26 16.76 -1.18 12.27
CA MET A 26 15.36 -1.27 11.93
C MET A 26 14.84 0.16 11.98
N ALA A 27 14.41 0.69 10.83
CA ALA A 27 13.67 1.94 10.81
C ALA A 27 12.50 1.77 11.79
N THR A 28 12.46 2.59 12.84
CA THR A 28 11.40 2.61 13.84
C THR A 28 10.17 3.33 13.30
N GLY A 29 9.74 2.97 12.06
CA GLY A 29 8.44 3.33 11.54
C GLY A 29 7.40 2.37 12.13
N ALA A 30 6.23 2.87 12.51
CA ALA A 30 5.11 2.01 12.89
C ALA A 30 4.81 1.05 11.73
N ALA A 31 4.54 -0.22 12.03
CA ALA A 31 4.17 -1.20 11.01
C ALA A 31 2.93 -0.73 10.26
N LYS A 32 2.94 -0.85 8.93
CA LYS A 32 1.78 -0.55 8.10
C LYS A 32 0.63 -1.47 8.48
N LYS A 33 -0.55 -0.89 8.52
CA LYS A 33 -1.82 -1.55 8.81
C LYS A 33 -2.73 -1.38 7.61
N GLU A 34 -3.74 -2.21 7.52
CA GLU A 34 -4.76 -2.05 6.49
C GLU A 34 -5.97 -1.27 7.01
N TRP A 35 -6.53 -0.50 6.13
CA TRP A 35 -7.67 0.37 6.37
C TRP A 35 -8.70 0.16 5.27
N LEU A 36 -9.92 -0.14 5.66
CA LEU A 36 -11.04 -0.20 4.72
C LEU A 36 -11.62 1.20 4.59
N ALA A 37 -11.55 1.74 3.37
CA ALA A 37 -12.12 3.04 3.06
C ALA A 37 -13.38 2.88 2.22
N ILE A 38 -14.43 3.59 2.60
CA ILE A 38 -15.71 3.65 1.87
C ILE A 38 -15.91 5.10 1.46
N MET A 39 -15.91 5.37 0.16
CA MET A 39 -16.08 6.69 -0.43
C MET A 39 -17.40 6.75 -1.19
N PRO A 40 -18.47 7.27 -0.58
CA PRO A 40 -19.74 7.45 -1.28
C PRO A 40 -19.63 8.50 -2.39
N ASP A 41 -20.30 8.26 -3.52
CA ASP A 41 -20.44 9.26 -4.57
C ASP A 41 -21.46 10.33 -4.17
N LYS A 42 -21.23 11.56 -4.61
CA LYS A 42 -22.26 12.61 -4.56
C LYS A 42 -23.38 12.29 -5.56
N ALA A 43 -24.53 12.94 -5.39
CA ALA A 43 -25.61 12.83 -6.35
C ALA A 43 -25.22 13.40 -7.72
N ASN A 44 -25.74 12.80 -8.78
CA ASN A 44 -25.63 13.32 -10.15
C ASN A 44 -24.20 13.50 -10.68
N VAL A 45 -23.29 12.60 -10.31
CA VAL A 45 -21.86 12.68 -10.72
C VAL A 45 -21.46 11.64 -11.76
N LEU A 46 -22.39 10.88 -12.33
CA LEU A 46 -22.08 9.79 -13.25
C LEU A 46 -21.22 10.24 -14.43
N GLU A 47 -21.57 11.37 -15.06
CA GLU A 47 -20.83 11.87 -16.22
C GLU A 47 -19.42 12.35 -15.84
N ILE A 48 -19.27 13.00 -14.69
CA ILE A 48 -17.97 13.41 -14.18
C ILE A 48 -17.13 12.15 -13.87
N ARG A 49 -17.74 11.17 -13.21
CA ARG A 49 -17.07 9.90 -12.88
C ARG A 49 -16.52 9.19 -14.10
N LYS A 50 -17.34 9.08 -15.14
CA LYS A 50 -16.93 8.50 -16.44
C LYS A 50 -15.77 9.28 -17.08
N LYS A 51 -15.87 10.60 -17.07
CA LYS A 51 -14.87 11.49 -17.67
C LYS A 51 -13.50 11.37 -17.00
N VAL A 52 -13.45 11.31 -15.68
CA VAL A 52 -12.18 11.28 -14.91
C VAL A 52 -11.69 9.87 -14.60
N LYS A 53 -12.47 8.85 -14.89
CA LYS A 53 -12.11 7.45 -14.66
C LYS A 53 -10.73 7.06 -15.20
N PRO A 54 -10.35 7.39 -16.44
CA PRO A 54 -9.02 7.08 -16.94
C PRO A 54 -7.91 7.73 -16.12
N ILE A 55 -8.13 8.97 -15.65
CA ILE A 55 -7.18 9.70 -14.82
C ILE A 55 -7.05 9.03 -13.44
N HIS A 56 -8.17 8.60 -12.87
CA HIS A 56 -8.18 7.85 -11.62
C HIS A 56 -7.35 6.56 -11.74
N TYR A 57 -7.57 5.76 -12.79
CA TYR A 57 -6.81 4.53 -13.01
C TYR A 57 -5.31 4.78 -13.18
N GLU A 58 -4.92 5.84 -13.87
CA GLU A 58 -3.50 6.21 -13.93
C GLU A 58 -2.95 6.62 -12.58
N GLY A 59 -3.72 7.37 -11.80
CA GLY A 59 -3.32 7.86 -10.48
C GLY A 59 -3.12 6.76 -9.44
N ILE A 60 -3.87 5.66 -9.51
CA ILE A 60 -3.75 4.55 -8.56
C ILE A 60 -2.65 3.55 -8.91
N LYS A 61 -2.12 3.54 -10.13
CA LYS A 61 -1.05 2.60 -10.53
C LYS A 61 0.16 2.62 -9.59
N PRO A 62 0.72 3.77 -9.21
CA PRO A 62 1.83 3.80 -8.24
C PRO A 62 1.45 3.23 -6.88
N LEU A 63 0.21 3.43 -6.44
CA LEU A 63 -0.29 2.90 -5.16
C LEU A 63 -0.42 1.37 -5.19
N ILE A 64 -0.85 0.82 -6.32
CA ILE A 64 -0.90 -0.64 -6.54
C ILE A 64 0.52 -1.21 -6.55
N ALA A 65 1.43 -0.59 -7.30
CA ALA A 65 2.82 -1.05 -7.43
C ALA A 65 3.57 -1.03 -6.09
N SER A 66 3.32 -0.05 -5.24
CA SER A 66 3.93 0.07 -3.91
C SER A 66 3.28 -0.81 -2.84
N GLY A 67 2.17 -1.48 -3.14
CA GLY A 67 1.38 -2.23 -2.16
C GLY A 67 0.52 -1.36 -1.24
N THR A 68 0.44 -0.07 -1.49
CA THR A 68 -0.42 0.86 -0.72
C THR A 68 -1.90 0.62 -0.98
N LEU A 69 -2.25 0.12 -2.17
CA LEU A 69 -3.62 -0.20 -2.58
C LEU A 69 -3.72 -1.67 -3.00
N PRO A 70 -3.87 -2.61 -2.05
CA PRO A 70 -3.94 -4.05 -2.36
C PRO A 70 -5.29 -4.52 -2.90
N ALA A 71 -6.38 -3.79 -2.66
CA ALA A 71 -7.71 -4.16 -3.14
C ALA A 71 -8.60 -2.92 -3.27
N GLY A 72 -9.50 -2.92 -4.22
CA GLY A 72 -10.46 -1.84 -4.40
C GLY A 72 -11.41 -2.10 -5.54
N GLY A 73 -12.51 -1.37 -5.56
CA GLY A 73 -13.52 -1.46 -6.59
C GLY A 73 -14.66 -0.46 -6.41
N ALA A 74 -15.57 -0.48 -7.37
CA ALA A 74 -16.77 0.34 -7.33
C ALA A 74 -17.91 -0.34 -6.56
N ILE A 75 -18.71 0.46 -5.91
CA ILE A 75 -19.97 0.05 -5.27
C ILE A 75 -21.12 0.52 -6.16
N PHE A 76 -22.09 -0.35 -6.39
CA PHE A 76 -23.26 -0.09 -7.22
C PHE A 76 -24.54 -0.26 -6.40
N GLU A 77 -25.62 0.37 -6.82
CA GLU A 77 -26.96 0.12 -6.32
C GLU A 77 -27.45 -1.30 -6.65
N LYS A 78 -27.17 -1.73 -7.88
CA LYS A 78 -27.35 -3.10 -8.37
C LYS A 78 -26.20 -3.45 -9.30
N HIS A 79 -25.93 -4.73 -9.49
CA HIS A 79 -24.90 -5.14 -10.45
C HIS A 79 -25.15 -4.53 -11.83
N PRO A 80 -24.09 -4.02 -12.49
CA PRO A 80 -24.22 -3.48 -13.84
C PRO A 80 -24.78 -4.51 -14.82
N VAL A 81 -25.64 -4.06 -15.72
CA VAL A 81 -26.23 -4.86 -16.79
C VAL A 81 -25.87 -4.21 -18.12
N ASP A 82 -25.47 -5.02 -19.09
CA ASP A 82 -25.13 -4.51 -20.43
C ASP A 82 -26.32 -3.76 -21.05
N GLY A 83 -26.03 -2.58 -21.63
CA GLY A 83 -27.03 -1.73 -22.24
C GLY A 83 -27.78 -0.81 -21.28
N GLU A 84 -27.59 -0.93 -19.97
CA GLU A 84 -28.14 -0.03 -18.96
C GLU A 84 -27.06 0.91 -18.39
N PRO A 85 -27.41 2.15 -18.02
CA PRO A 85 -26.49 3.01 -17.27
C PRO A 85 -26.11 2.39 -15.94
N ALA A 86 -24.81 2.35 -15.62
CA ALA A 86 -24.33 1.86 -14.33
C ALA A 86 -24.76 2.80 -13.20
N GLN A 87 -25.31 2.24 -12.13
CA GLN A 87 -25.79 2.98 -10.96
C GLN A 87 -24.74 2.95 -9.87
N PHE A 88 -23.69 3.77 -9.97
CA PHE A 88 -22.64 3.89 -8.98
C PHE A 88 -23.16 4.49 -7.66
N LYS A 89 -22.72 3.91 -6.55
CA LYS A 89 -22.92 4.45 -5.21
C LYS A 89 -21.63 5.00 -4.61
N GLY A 90 -20.48 4.57 -5.08
CA GLY A 90 -19.21 4.97 -4.53
C GLY A 90 -18.08 4.01 -4.87
N SER A 91 -17.08 4.01 -4.02
CA SER A 91 -15.93 3.14 -4.10
C SER A 91 -15.61 2.54 -2.74
N ILE A 92 -15.03 1.35 -2.75
CA ILE A 92 -14.43 0.71 -1.59
C ILE A 92 -12.97 0.42 -1.91
N VAL A 93 -12.06 0.75 -1.01
CA VAL A 93 -10.63 0.50 -1.18
C VAL A 93 -10.03 0.04 0.13
N VAL A 94 -9.16 -0.95 0.08
CA VAL A 94 -8.27 -1.29 1.18
C VAL A 94 -6.94 -0.58 0.93
N TYR A 95 -6.53 0.27 1.87
CA TYR A 95 -5.23 0.94 1.85
C TYR A 95 -4.31 0.36 2.91
N SER A 96 -3.03 0.25 2.59
CA SER A 96 -1.96 -0.09 3.54
C SER A 96 -1.21 1.18 3.93
N ALA A 97 -1.33 1.59 5.18
CA ALA A 97 -0.73 2.82 5.71
C ALA A 97 -0.47 2.70 7.22
N GLU A 98 0.34 3.57 7.78
CA GLU A 98 0.60 3.59 9.22
C GLU A 98 -0.59 4.14 10.00
N THR A 99 -1.27 5.15 9.45
CA THR A 99 -2.35 5.88 10.10
C THR A 99 -3.56 6.10 9.20
N ALA A 100 -4.74 6.31 9.81
CA ALA A 100 -5.93 6.72 9.09
C ALA A 100 -5.77 8.08 8.41
N GLU A 101 -4.95 8.98 8.97
CA GLU A 101 -4.69 10.29 8.39
C GLU A 101 -3.96 10.20 7.06
N GLU A 102 -2.99 9.29 6.94
CA GLU A 102 -2.32 9.02 5.66
C GLU A 102 -3.32 8.53 4.60
N VAL A 103 -4.23 7.65 4.99
CA VAL A 103 -5.29 7.17 4.08
C VAL A 103 -6.19 8.34 3.65
N ARG A 104 -6.54 9.22 4.56
CA ARG A 104 -7.35 10.41 4.27
C ARG A 104 -6.65 11.33 3.26
N GLU A 105 -5.36 11.53 3.39
CA GLU A 105 -4.57 12.34 2.44
C GLU A 105 -4.51 11.68 1.04
N ILE A 106 -4.36 10.36 0.97
CA ILE A 106 -4.41 9.62 -0.32
C ILE A 106 -5.78 9.84 -0.99
N ILE A 107 -6.86 9.70 -0.24
CA ILE A 107 -8.22 9.89 -0.75
C ILE A 107 -8.44 11.32 -1.25
N LYS A 108 -8.00 12.33 -0.50
CA LYS A 108 -8.14 13.75 -0.89
C LYS A 108 -7.42 14.09 -2.20
N ASN A 109 -6.31 13.42 -2.47
CA ASN A 109 -5.49 13.64 -3.66
C ASN A 109 -5.96 12.86 -4.89
N ASP A 110 -6.89 11.94 -4.73
CA ASP A 110 -7.48 11.22 -5.86
C ASP A 110 -8.35 12.14 -6.71
N VAL A 111 -8.33 11.94 -8.03
CA VAL A 111 -9.13 12.74 -8.96
C VAL A 111 -10.64 12.61 -8.71
N TYR A 112 -11.11 11.49 -8.20
CA TYR A 112 -12.51 11.35 -7.79
C TYR A 112 -12.86 12.28 -6.61
N ALA A 113 -11.91 12.58 -5.74
CA ALA A 113 -12.10 13.57 -4.69
C ALA A 113 -11.99 15.00 -5.23
N THR A 114 -10.94 15.29 -6.00
CA THR A 114 -10.66 16.66 -6.50
C THR A 114 -11.66 17.11 -7.55
N SER A 115 -12.27 16.21 -8.29
CA SER A 115 -13.33 16.52 -9.28
C SER A 115 -14.75 16.54 -8.69
N GLY A 116 -14.89 16.23 -7.40
CA GLY A 116 -16.19 16.25 -6.72
C GLY A 116 -17.09 15.04 -6.96
N VAL A 117 -16.51 13.90 -7.33
CA VAL A 117 -17.25 12.63 -7.43
C VAL A 117 -17.53 12.06 -6.05
N TRP A 118 -16.49 11.90 -5.22
CA TRP A 118 -16.66 11.42 -3.85
C TRP A 118 -17.16 12.51 -2.91
N ASP A 119 -18.07 12.13 -2.03
CA ASP A 119 -18.50 12.96 -0.92
C ASP A 119 -17.56 12.78 0.27
N LEU A 120 -16.57 13.67 0.38
CA LEU A 120 -15.53 13.58 1.41
C LEU A 120 -16.06 13.71 2.84
N GLU A 121 -17.24 14.31 3.04
CA GLU A 121 -17.87 14.41 4.37
C GLU A 121 -18.41 13.06 4.85
N LYS A 122 -18.70 12.14 3.93
CA LYS A 122 -19.26 10.81 4.21
C LYS A 122 -18.23 9.68 4.11
N VAL A 123 -16.97 9.99 3.89
CA VAL A 123 -15.91 8.98 3.83
C VAL A 123 -15.76 8.29 5.19
N GLN A 124 -15.72 6.96 5.15
CA GLN A 124 -15.38 6.14 6.31
C GLN A 124 -14.03 5.50 6.11
N ILE A 125 -13.18 5.56 7.13
CA ILE A 125 -11.88 4.90 7.16
C ILE A 125 -11.85 4.04 8.41
N LEU A 126 -11.85 2.72 8.22
CA LEU A 126 -12.02 1.73 9.27
C LEU A 126 -10.77 0.87 9.40
N PRO A 127 -10.28 0.60 10.64
CA PRO A 127 -9.27 -0.43 10.84
C PRO A 127 -9.75 -1.76 10.26
N TYR A 128 -8.90 -2.42 9.48
CA TYR A 128 -9.27 -3.62 8.75
C TYR A 128 -8.16 -4.68 8.85
N VAL A 129 -8.58 -5.92 9.01
CA VAL A 129 -7.71 -7.10 8.93
C VAL A 129 -8.39 -8.14 8.04
N ALA A 130 -7.72 -8.50 6.95
CA ALA A 130 -8.26 -9.53 6.06
C ALA A 130 -8.22 -10.90 6.74
N ALA A 131 -9.38 -11.53 6.86
CA ALA A 131 -9.47 -12.93 7.29
C ALA A 131 -9.27 -13.87 6.10
N VAL A 132 -9.73 -13.46 4.92
CA VAL A 132 -9.58 -14.19 3.65
C VAL A 132 -9.16 -13.20 2.57
N ARG A 133 -8.19 -13.60 1.77
CA ARG A 133 -7.72 -12.85 0.61
C ARG A 133 -7.35 -13.81 -0.51
N GLU A 134 -8.35 -14.20 -1.27
CA GLU A 134 -8.18 -15.08 -2.42
C GLU A 134 -8.66 -14.36 -3.69
N PRO A 135 -7.92 -14.45 -4.81
CA PRO A 135 -8.42 -13.93 -6.07
C PRO A 135 -9.64 -14.73 -6.53
N LEU A 136 -10.55 -14.05 -7.23
CA LEU A 136 -11.67 -14.76 -7.89
C LEU A 136 -11.10 -15.70 -8.94
N THR A 137 -11.43 -16.96 -8.83
CA THR A 137 -11.19 -17.95 -9.90
C THR A 137 -12.22 -17.74 -11.00
N LYS A 138 -11.76 -17.57 -12.23
CA LYS A 138 -12.63 -17.48 -13.41
C LYS A 138 -13.11 -18.87 -13.82
#